data_5df0c502554c753cf60b60dca0c4d7d7
#
_entry.id   5df0c502554c753cf60b60dca0c4d7d7
#
_cell.length_a   1.000
_cell.length_b   1.000
_cell.length_c   1.000
_cell.angle_alpha   90.00
_cell.angle_beta   90.00
_cell.angle_gamma   90.00
#
_symmetry.space_group_name_H-M   'P 1'
#
loop_
_entity.id
_entity.type
_entity.pdbx_description
1 polymer ?
#
loop_
_entity_poly.entity_id
_entity_poly.type
_entity_poly.pdbx_seq_one_letter_code
_entity_poly.pdbx_strand_id
1 'polypeptide(L)'
;MRISSTNRRHGLLILDTGPIRELVLFHAVSEFRLENLRGELRFIKEQESYGKCSEFVASFRQMTTTSASVVVELYHWIRETERHGQNKLWRRVYEEFQNMGMDEEVVKLLEMDASFIMRFGPVDGSLLELSRRHAGRNPMILTTDLPLYGECKKSGLSVYHIDEVTLKES
;
A
#
# COMPACT_ATOMS: atom_id res chain seq x y z
N MET A 1 -22.49 8.83 -21.52
CA MET A 1 -21.04 8.80 -21.38
C MET A 1 -20.64 7.36 -21.06
N ARG A 2 -20.10 6.59 -22.00
CA ARG A 2 -19.74 5.17 -21.78
C ARG A 2 -18.44 5.14 -20.98
N ILE A 3 -18.54 4.61 -19.78
CA ILE A 3 -17.37 4.29 -18.96
C ILE A 3 -16.56 3.24 -19.74
N SER A 4 -15.39 3.64 -20.19
CA SER A 4 -14.38 2.79 -20.82
C SER A 4 -14.22 1.52 -20.02
N SER A 5 -14.22 0.37 -20.69
CA SER A 5 -13.94 -0.93 -20.09
C SER A 5 -12.57 -0.90 -19.43
N THR A 6 -12.56 -0.65 -18.12
CA THR A 6 -11.35 -0.74 -17.32
C THR A 6 -10.72 -2.11 -17.53
N ASN A 7 -9.51 -2.13 -18.06
CA ASN A 7 -8.69 -3.33 -18.19
C ASN A 7 -8.59 -3.99 -16.81
N ARG A 8 -9.34 -5.09 -16.63
CA ARG A 8 -9.34 -5.84 -15.37
C ARG A 8 -8.00 -6.53 -15.22
N ARG A 9 -7.26 -6.20 -14.20
CA ARG A 9 -6.07 -6.95 -13.84
C ARG A 9 -6.51 -8.24 -13.12
N HIS A 10 -6.06 -9.38 -13.64
CA HIS A 10 -6.24 -10.67 -13.00
C HIS A 10 -5.01 -10.92 -12.14
N GLY A 11 -5.13 -10.73 -10.82
CA GLY A 11 -4.03 -10.92 -9.89
C GLY A 11 -4.38 -10.45 -8.50
N LEU A 12 -3.52 -10.76 -7.53
CA LEU A 12 -3.62 -10.30 -6.16
C LEU A 12 -2.70 -9.08 -5.98
N LEU A 13 -3.25 -7.97 -5.49
CA LEU A 13 -2.46 -6.81 -5.10
C LEU A 13 -2.08 -6.91 -3.62
N ILE A 14 -0.80 -6.85 -3.32
CA ILE A 14 -0.26 -6.79 -1.96
C ILE A 14 0.20 -5.35 -1.71
N LEU A 15 -0.39 -4.70 -0.70
CA LEU A 15 -0.07 -3.32 -0.37
C LEU A 15 0.90 -3.25 0.80
N ASP A 16 1.95 -2.48 0.60
CA ASP A 16 2.89 -2.04 1.63
C ASP A 16 2.31 -0.84 2.42
N THR A 17 2.90 -0.52 3.56
CA THR A 17 2.55 0.61 4.44
C THR A 17 2.52 1.95 3.70
N GLY A 18 3.53 2.20 2.88
CA GLY A 18 3.71 3.49 2.22
C GLY A 18 2.54 3.89 1.31
N PRO A 19 2.10 3.08 0.35
CA PRO A 19 0.94 3.37 -0.48
C PRO A 19 -0.34 3.60 0.31
N ILE A 20 -0.59 2.79 1.35
CA ILE A 20 -1.77 2.95 2.23
C ILE A 20 -1.69 4.31 2.94
N ARG A 21 -0.52 4.64 3.49
CA ARG A 21 -0.28 5.91 4.17
C ARG A 21 -0.54 7.10 3.27
N GLU A 22 -0.03 7.09 2.04
CA GLU A 22 -0.22 8.17 1.07
C GLU A 22 -1.70 8.39 0.74
N LEU A 23 -2.46 7.31 0.49
CA LEU A 23 -3.90 7.38 0.21
C LEU A 23 -4.68 7.95 1.40
N VAL A 24 -4.41 7.45 2.61
CA VAL A 24 -5.06 7.90 3.84
C VAL A 24 -4.74 9.37 4.14
N LEU A 25 -3.46 9.77 4.02
CA LEU A 25 -3.04 11.16 4.25
C LEU A 25 -3.68 12.13 3.28
N PHE A 26 -3.72 11.80 2.00
CA PHE A 26 -4.31 12.67 0.99
C PHE A 26 -5.77 13.01 1.33
N HIS A 27 -6.55 12.00 1.72
CA HIS A 27 -7.91 12.20 2.18
C HIS A 27 -8.00 12.99 3.50
N ALA A 28 -7.14 12.68 4.47
CA ALA A 28 -7.14 13.36 5.76
C ALA A 28 -6.85 14.86 5.60
N VAL A 29 -5.91 15.23 4.75
CA VAL A 29 -5.61 16.63 4.43
C VAL A 29 -6.82 17.30 3.75
N SER A 30 -7.45 16.61 2.79
CA SER A 30 -8.54 17.19 2.00
C SER A 30 -9.84 17.30 2.77
N GLU A 31 -10.27 16.24 3.46
CA GLU A 31 -11.59 16.17 4.12
C GLU A 31 -11.58 16.73 5.53
N PHE A 32 -10.52 16.46 6.31
CA PHE A 32 -10.46 16.88 7.71
C PHE A 32 -9.69 18.18 7.92
N ARG A 33 -9.21 18.80 6.81
CA ARG A 33 -8.41 20.03 6.83
C ARG A 33 -7.17 19.92 7.73
N LEU A 34 -6.54 18.77 7.74
CA LEU A 34 -5.30 18.52 8.48
C LEU A 34 -4.09 19.02 7.65
N GLU A 35 -4.08 20.32 7.34
CA GLU A 35 -3.05 20.96 6.51
C GLU A 35 -1.63 20.81 7.08
N ASN A 36 -1.50 20.66 8.39
CA ASN A 36 -0.24 20.36 9.06
C ASN A 36 0.38 19.02 8.61
N LEU A 37 -0.42 18.08 8.09
CA LEU A 37 0.03 16.80 7.58
C LEU A 37 0.37 16.83 6.08
N ARG A 38 0.09 17.93 5.38
CA ARG A 38 0.39 18.04 3.94
C ARG A 38 1.87 17.83 3.62
N GLY A 39 2.76 18.22 4.52
CA GLY A 39 4.20 18.01 4.38
C GLY A 39 4.66 16.55 4.46
N GLU A 40 3.80 15.65 4.96
CA GLU A 40 4.06 14.22 5.03
C GLU A 40 3.78 13.49 3.70
N LEU A 41 3.00 14.12 2.79
CA LEU A 41 2.72 13.58 1.47
C LEU A 41 3.97 13.65 0.59
N ARG A 42 4.43 12.51 0.13
CA ARG A 42 5.64 12.42 -0.72
C ARG A 42 5.31 12.15 -2.18
N PHE A 43 4.34 11.30 -2.45
CA PHE A 43 4.02 10.79 -3.78
C PHE A 43 2.65 11.23 -4.27
N ILE A 44 1.62 11.22 -3.42
CA ILE A 44 0.26 11.63 -3.75
C ILE A 44 0.02 13.07 -3.29
N LYS A 45 0.49 14.04 -4.09
CA LYS A 45 0.41 15.47 -3.74
C LYS A 45 -0.82 16.17 -4.32
N GLU A 46 -1.39 15.62 -5.38
CA GLU A 46 -2.46 16.22 -6.16
C GLU A 46 -3.59 15.23 -6.41
N GLN A 47 -4.78 15.76 -6.68
CA GLN A 47 -5.98 14.95 -6.97
C GLN A 47 -5.77 13.99 -8.15
N GLU A 48 -4.98 14.38 -9.13
CA GLU A 48 -4.68 13.52 -10.27
C GLU A 48 -3.86 12.29 -9.85
N SER A 49 -2.78 12.48 -9.08
CA SER A 49 -1.95 11.38 -8.56
C SER A 49 -2.77 10.44 -7.66
N TYR A 50 -3.66 11.01 -6.83
CA TYR A 50 -4.60 10.23 -6.02
C TYR A 50 -5.54 9.40 -6.90
N GLY A 51 -6.15 10.02 -7.92
CA GLY A 51 -7.05 9.35 -8.85
C GLY A 51 -6.37 8.16 -9.54
N LYS A 52 -5.16 8.36 -10.07
CA LYS A 52 -4.38 7.29 -10.72
C LYS A 52 -4.07 6.13 -9.77
N CYS A 53 -3.60 6.43 -8.56
CA CYS A 53 -3.30 5.39 -7.56
C CYS A 53 -4.57 4.64 -7.15
N SER A 54 -5.65 5.34 -6.87
CA SER A 54 -6.94 4.77 -6.51
C SER A 54 -7.52 3.89 -7.62
N GLU A 55 -7.47 4.34 -8.87
CA GLU A 55 -7.88 3.55 -10.04
C GLU A 55 -7.03 2.30 -10.23
N PHE A 56 -5.71 2.42 -10.03
CA PHE A 56 -4.80 1.28 -10.07
C PHE A 56 -5.20 0.22 -9.03
N VAL A 57 -5.38 0.60 -7.77
CA VAL A 57 -5.81 -0.32 -6.70
C VAL A 57 -7.19 -0.91 -7.03
N ALA A 58 -8.15 -0.09 -7.43
CA ALA A 58 -9.50 -0.53 -7.80
C ALA A 58 -9.53 -1.50 -8.99
N SER A 59 -8.52 -1.47 -9.86
CA SER A 59 -8.42 -2.39 -11.00
C SER A 59 -8.28 -3.86 -10.58
N PHE A 60 -7.83 -4.13 -9.35
CA PHE A 60 -7.71 -5.48 -8.76
C PHE A 60 -9.02 -6.00 -8.13
N ARG A 61 -10.08 -5.18 -8.05
CA ARG A 61 -11.45 -5.58 -7.63
C ARG A 61 -11.51 -6.49 -6.42
N GLN A 62 -11.22 -5.96 -5.27
CA GLN A 62 -11.27 -6.69 -3.99
C GLN A 62 -10.30 -7.89 -3.88
N MET A 63 -9.37 -8.02 -4.82
CA MET A 63 -8.23 -8.93 -4.67
C MET A 63 -7.02 -8.14 -4.16
N THR A 64 -7.20 -7.51 -3.01
CA THR A 64 -6.17 -6.67 -2.36
C THR A 64 -5.92 -7.22 -0.96
N THR A 65 -4.68 -7.40 -0.61
CA THR A 65 -4.29 -7.89 0.73
C THR A 65 -3.10 -7.11 1.28
N THR A 66 -2.91 -7.20 2.57
CA THR A 66 -1.71 -6.72 3.26
C THR A 66 -1.35 -7.65 4.41
N SER A 67 -0.18 -7.47 5.02
CA SER A 67 0.19 -8.24 6.20
C SER A 67 -0.25 -7.54 7.50
N ALA A 68 -0.48 -8.31 8.55
CA ALA A 68 -0.71 -7.80 9.91
C ALA A 68 0.45 -6.91 10.39
N SER A 69 1.68 -7.16 9.94
CA SER A 69 2.85 -6.33 10.25
C SER A 69 2.73 -4.93 9.68
N VAL A 70 2.18 -4.78 8.47
CA VAL A 70 1.87 -3.49 7.85
C VAL A 70 0.84 -2.71 8.68
N VAL A 71 -0.21 -3.39 9.16
CA VAL A 71 -1.25 -2.76 10.01
C VAL A 71 -0.65 -2.25 11.32
N VAL A 72 0.25 -3.01 11.94
CA VAL A 72 0.98 -2.58 13.15
C VAL A 72 1.87 -1.38 12.86
N GLU A 73 2.56 -1.35 11.73
CA GLU A 73 3.38 -0.21 11.32
C GLU A 73 2.55 1.05 11.07
N LEU A 74 1.40 0.92 10.41
CA LEU A 74 0.42 2.01 10.26
C LEU A 74 -0.05 2.54 11.62
N TYR A 75 -0.30 1.65 12.58
CA TYR A 75 -0.66 2.05 13.94
C TYR A 75 0.43 2.89 14.60
N HIS A 76 1.68 2.48 14.53
CA HIS A 76 2.79 3.24 15.08
C HIS A 76 2.94 4.60 14.40
N TRP A 77 2.87 4.63 13.08
CA TRP A 77 2.92 5.88 12.33
C TRP A 77 1.80 6.85 12.73
N ILE A 78 0.55 6.39 12.88
CA ILE A 78 -0.58 7.24 13.28
C ILE A 78 -0.35 7.80 14.69
N ARG A 79 0.15 6.99 15.62
CA ARG A 79 0.46 7.46 16.96
C ARG A 79 1.53 8.54 17.00
N GLU A 80 2.51 8.46 16.14
CA GLU A 80 3.61 9.44 16.05
C GLU A 80 3.17 10.73 15.36
N THR A 81 2.38 10.61 14.31
CA THR A 81 1.98 11.73 13.45
C THR A 81 0.86 12.55 14.08
N GLU A 82 -0.07 11.94 14.80
CA GLU A 82 -1.28 12.59 15.29
C GLU A 82 -1.43 12.45 16.80
N ARG A 83 -0.80 13.36 17.56
CA ARG A 83 -0.90 13.37 19.02
C ARG A 83 -2.29 13.78 19.56
N HIS A 84 -3.14 14.47 18.78
CA HIS A 84 -4.39 15.09 19.22
C HIS A 84 -5.61 14.82 18.32
N GLY A 85 -5.61 13.82 17.51
CA GLY A 85 -6.71 13.54 16.59
C GLY A 85 -6.71 12.12 16.00
N GLN A 86 -6.03 11.20 16.67
CA GLN A 86 -5.78 9.81 16.22
C GLN A 86 -7.00 9.09 15.64
N ASN A 87 -8.20 9.40 16.16
CA ASN A 87 -9.44 8.76 15.70
C ASN A 87 -9.80 9.07 14.25
N LYS A 88 -9.38 10.22 13.70
CA LYS A 88 -9.69 10.62 12.33
C LYS A 88 -8.87 9.83 11.33
N LEU A 89 -7.56 9.70 11.55
CA LEU A 89 -6.69 8.89 10.70
C LEU A 89 -7.05 7.40 10.76
N TRP A 90 -7.34 6.86 11.96
CA TRP A 90 -7.80 5.48 12.10
C TRP A 90 -9.12 5.22 11.40
N ARG A 91 -10.07 6.13 11.55
CA ARG A 91 -11.32 6.04 10.82
C ARG A 91 -11.09 5.97 9.33
N ARG A 92 -10.16 6.80 8.81
CA ARG A 92 -9.84 6.82 7.39
C ARG A 92 -9.13 5.54 6.92
N VAL A 93 -8.18 5.00 7.70
CA VAL A 93 -7.58 3.69 7.40
C VAL A 93 -8.66 2.62 7.28
N TYR A 94 -9.59 2.58 8.22
CA TYR A 94 -10.69 1.61 8.19
C TYR A 94 -11.58 1.77 6.95
N GLU A 95 -11.95 3.00 6.61
CA GLU A 95 -12.75 3.31 5.42
C GLU A 95 -12.01 2.91 4.13
N GLU A 96 -10.70 3.19 4.03
CA GLU A 96 -9.90 2.77 2.88
C GLU A 96 -9.81 1.25 2.76
N PHE A 97 -9.60 0.53 3.85
CA PHE A 97 -9.58 -0.94 3.84
C PHE A 97 -10.91 -1.52 3.36
N GLN A 98 -12.02 -0.95 3.83
CA GLN A 98 -13.35 -1.36 3.35
C GLN A 98 -13.55 -1.05 1.86
N ASN A 99 -13.17 0.15 1.42
CA ASN A 99 -13.34 0.58 0.02
C ASN A 99 -12.50 -0.27 -0.96
N MET A 100 -11.30 -0.66 -0.54
CA MET A 100 -10.41 -1.52 -1.32
C MET A 100 -10.82 -2.99 -1.25
N GLY A 101 -11.71 -3.38 -0.33
CA GLY A 101 -11.99 -4.79 -0.03
C GLY A 101 -10.74 -5.53 0.43
N MET A 102 -9.93 -4.85 1.28
CA MET A 102 -8.62 -5.37 1.68
C MET A 102 -8.75 -6.46 2.72
N ASP A 103 -8.06 -7.57 2.47
CA ASP A 103 -7.84 -8.62 3.46
C ASP A 103 -6.55 -8.39 4.22
N GLU A 104 -6.51 -8.78 5.48
CA GLU A 104 -5.33 -8.78 6.31
C GLU A 104 -4.88 -10.21 6.61
N GLU A 105 -3.63 -10.52 6.32
CA GLU A 105 -3.07 -11.85 6.52
C GLU A 105 -1.94 -11.86 7.55
N VAL A 106 -1.96 -12.86 8.43
CA VAL A 106 -0.88 -13.09 9.39
C VAL A 106 0.23 -13.91 8.74
N VAL A 107 1.45 -13.36 8.79
CA VAL A 107 2.68 -14.07 8.41
C VAL A 107 3.53 -14.28 9.67
N LYS A 108 3.82 -15.52 9.99
CA LYS A 108 4.63 -15.83 11.17
C LYS A 108 6.11 -15.57 10.87
N LEU A 109 6.84 -15.09 11.86
CA LEU A 109 8.27 -14.79 11.73
C LEU A 109 9.07 -15.99 11.19
N LEU A 110 8.74 -17.21 11.65
CA LEU A 110 9.42 -18.44 11.23
C LEU A 110 9.09 -18.90 9.79
N GLU A 111 8.12 -18.30 9.14
CA GLU A 111 7.78 -18.57 7.74
C GLU A 111 8.57 -17.67 6.78
N MET A 112 9.17 -16.61 7.30
CA MET A 112 9.92 -15.63 6.51
C MET A 112 11.38 -16.06 6.33
N ASP A 113 12.00 -15.61 5.25
CA ASP A 113 13.44 -15.80 5.01
C ASP A 113 14.26 -14.98 6.02
N ALA A 114 15.05 -15.66 6.84
CA ALA A 114 15.85 -15.04 7.89
C ALA A 114 16.87 -14.04 7.33
N SER A 115 17.51 -14.33 6.20
CA SER A 115 18.50 -13.45 5.57
C SER A 115 17.86 -12.17 5.06
N PHE A 116 16.62 -12.27 4.59
CA PHE A 116 15.85 -11.12 4.13
C PHE A 116 15.41 -10.23 5.30
N ILE A 117 14.88 -10.84 6.38
CA ILE A 117 14.48 -10.08 7.59
C ILE A 117 15.66 -9.29 8.17
N MET A 118 16.85 -9.89 8.19
CA MET A 118 18.07 -9.23 8.68
C MET A 118 18.45 -7.99 7.88
N ARG A 119 18.07 -7.91 6.60
CA ARG A 119 18.40 -6.78 5.71
C ARG A 119 17.29 -5.72 5.62
N PHE A 120 16.04 -6.15 5.58
CA PHE A 120 14.90 -5.31 5.23
C PHE A 120 13.87 -5.20 6.36
N GLY A 121 13.95 -6.06 7.35
CA GLY A 121 13.02 -6.09 8.48
C GLY A 121 11.82 -7.01 8.30
N PRO A 122 11.02 -7.18 9.36
CA PRO A 122 9.92 -8.14 9.37
C PRO A 122 8.71 -7.71 8.52
N VAL A 123 8.49 -6.41 8.34
CA VAL A 123 7.38 -5.90 7.51
C VAL A 123 7.59 -6.31 6.06
N ASP A 124 8.73 -5.95 5.48
CA ASP A 124 9.08 -6.32 4.10
C ASP A 124 9.16 -7.83 3.92
N GLY A 125 9.72 -8.55 4.91
CA GLY A 125 9.75 -10.01 4.92
C GLY A 125 8.36 -10.62 4.83
N SER A 126 7.38 -10.03 5.50
CA SER A 126 5.99 -10.50 5.46
C SER A 126 5.34 -10.29 4.09
N LEU A 127 5.62 -9.19 3.39
CA LEU A 127 5.10 -8.91 2.05
C LEU A 127 5.65 -9.90 1.02
N LEU A 128 6.96 -10.22 1.11
CA LEU A 128 7.55 -11.24 0.26
C LEU A 128 6.96 -12.62 0.49
N GLU A 129 6.74 -12.98 1.75
CA GLU A 129 6.14 -14.27 2.09
C GLU A 129 4.69 -14.37 1.60
N LEU A 130 3.90 -13.28 1.71
CA LEU A 130 2.57 -13.22 1.09
C LEU A 130 2.65 -13.42 -0.42
N SER A 131 3.60 -12.78 -1.09
CA SER A 131 3.80 -12.98 -2.52
C SER A 131 4.10 -14.43 -2.87
N ARG A 132 4.90 -15.13 -2.08
CA ARG A 132 5.20 -16.56 -2.26
C ARG A 132 3.99 -17.45 -2.02
N ARG A 133 3.22 -17.21 -0.94
CA ARG A 133 1.99 -17.96 -0.65
C ARG A 133 0.97 -17.88 -1.78
N HIS A 134 0.88 -16.74 -2.38
CA HIS A 134 -0.09 -16.46 -3.42
C HIS A 134 0.47 -16.56 -4.85
N ALA A 135 1.58 -17.25 -5.05
CA ALA A 135 2.24 -17.37 -6.36
C ALA A 135 1.29 -17.78 -7.50
N GLY A 136 0.33 -18.66 -7.22
CA GLY A 136 -0.70 -19.08 -8.19
C GLY A 136 -1.75 -18.02 -8.55
N ARG A 137 -1.78 -16.87 -7.86
CA ARG A 137 -2.72 -15.76 -8.09
C ARG A 137 -2.04 -14.55 -8.75
N ASN A 138 -0.86 -14.72 -9.33
CA ASN A 138 -0.07 -13.64 -9.91
C ASN A 138 0.04 -12.42 -8.97
N PRO A 139 0.64 -12.58 -7.78
CA PRO A 139 0.73 -11.52 -6.80
C PRO A 139 1.59 -10.37 -7.30
N MET A 140 1.20 -9.16 -6.95
CA MET A 140 1.91 -7.93 -7.29
C MET A 140 2.01 -7.06 -6.05
N ILE A 141 3.22 -6.61 -5.72
CA ILE A 141 3.47 -5.73 -4.58
C ILE A 141 3.43 -4.28 -5.06
N LEU A 142 2.73 -3.40 -4.35
CA LEU A 142 2.82 -1.95 -4.50
C LEU A 142 3.51 -1.36 -3.28
N THR A 143 4.61 -0.64 -3.49
CA THR A 143 5.43 -0.08 -2.41
C THR A 143 5.90 1.34 -2.72
N THR A 144 6.31 2.08 -1.68
CA THR A 144 7.07 3.33 -1.78
C THR A 144 8.55 3.14 -1.43
N ASP A 145 8.95 1.93 -1.04
CA ASP A 145 10.31 1.61 -0.61
C ASP A 145 11.17 1.16 -1.79
N LEU A 146 12.15 1.97 -2.18
CA LEU A 146 13.06 1.67 -3.29
C LEU A 146 13.97 0.45 -3.03
N PRO A 147 14.54 0.24 -1.84
CA PRO A 147 15.23 -0.98 -1.46
C PRO A 147 14.39 -2.24 -1.68
N LEU A 148 13.16 -2.28 -1.15
CA LEU A 148 12.23 -3.40 -1.32
C LEU A 148 11.89 -3.60 -2.80
N TYR A 149 11.56 -2.53 -3.52
CA TYR A 149 11.30 -2.55 -4.96
C TYR A 149 12.46 -3.18 -5.74
N GLY A 150 13.69 -2.72 -5.48
CA GLY A 150 14.89 -3.23 -6.14
C GLY A 150 15.13 -4.72 -5.87
N GLU A 151 14.90 -5.18 -4.65
CA GLU A 151 15.05 -6.58 -4.28
C GLU A 151 13.99 -7.47 -4.91
N CYS A 152 12.74 -7.03 -4.93
CA CYS A 152 11.66 -7.73 -5.62
C CYS A 152 11.96 -7.91 -7.10
N LYS A 153 12.41 -6.86 -7.79
CA LYS A 153 12.80 -6.93 -9.21
C LYS A 153 13.93 -7.94 -9.44
N LYS A 154 14.98 -7.94 -8.62
CA LYS A 154 16.08 -8.90 -8.70
C LYS A 154 15.63 -10.34 -8.49
N SER A 155 14.66 -10.54 -7.60
CA SER A 155 14.07 -11.84 -7.30
C SER A 155 13.02 -12.30 -8.31
N GLY A 156 12.75 -11.51 -9.35
CA GLY A 156 11.75 -11.83 -10.39
C GLY A 156 10.30 -11.72 -9.90
N LEU A 157 10.07 -11.03 -8.78
CA LEU A 157 8.73 -10.77 -8.26
C LEU A 157 8.08 -9.58 -8.98
N SER A 158 6.76 -9.67 -9.15
CA SER A 158 5.98 -8.56 -9.70
C SER A 158 5.85 -7.45 -8.65
N VAL A 159 6.40 -6.28 -8.96
CA VAL A 159 6.37 -5.13 -8.06
C VAL A 159 6.23 -3.84 -8.83
N TYR A 160 5.46 -2.90 -8.28
CA TYR A 160 5.39 -1.50 -8.73
C TYR A 160 5.84 -0.57 -7.62
N HIS A 161 6.65 0.41 -7.99
CA HIS A 161 6.85 1.58 -7.15
C HIS A 161 5.68 2.54 -7.37
N ILE A 162 5.26 3.27 -6.33
CA ILE A 162 4.11 4.18 -6.43
C ILE A 162 4.27 5.22 -7.53
N ASP A 163 5.49 5.69 -7.81
CA ASP A 163 5.77 6.63 -8.89
C ASP A 163 5.41 6.06 -10.27
N GLU A 164 5.58 4.77 -10.50
CA GLU A 164 5.19 4.13 -11.77
C GLU A 164 3.67 4.15 -11.98
N VAL A 165 2.91 4.36 -10.90
CA VAL A 165 1.46 4.41 -10.91
C VAL A 165 0.95 5.85 -10.97
N THR A 166 1.59 6.76 -10.26
CA THR A 166 1.15 8.16 -10.10
C THR A 166 1.72 9.11 -11.16
N LEU A 167 2.97 8.87 -11.58
CA LEU A 167 3.62 9.60 -12.67
C LEU A 167 3.24 8.91 -13.98
N LYS A 168 2.50 9.53 -14.83
CA LYS A 168 2.21 8.99 -16.15
C LYS A 168 2.99 9.68 -17.25
N GLU A 169 3.46 8.77 -18.12
CA GLU A 169 3.58 8.91 -19.58
C GLU A 169 3.29 10.31 -20.11
N SER A 170 4.37 11.02 -20.28
CA SER A 170 4.45 12.15 -21.23
C SER A 170 4.48 11.62 -22.65
#